data_53f64540f4501c07f13e76a936397758
#
_entry.id   53f64540f4501c07f13e76a936397758
#
_cell.length_a   1.000
_cell.length_b   1.000
_cell.length_c   1.000
_cell.angle_alpha   90.00
_cell.angle_beta   90.00
_cell.angle_gamma   90.00
#
_symmetry.space_group_name_H-M   'P 1'
#
loop_
_entity.id
_entity.type
_entity.pdbx_description
1 polymer ?
#
loop_
_entity_poly.entity_id
_entity_poly.type
_entity_poly.pdbx_seq_one_letter_code
_entity_poly.pdbx_strand_id
1 'polypeptide(L)'
;MSEMHAAWPDNHPSVAFGKTGVLLVNLGTPDGTDKVSMRRYLEEFLKDKRVIEWPRALWYPILYGIVLNRRPAKVGEAYKLIWNNELDESYLRTYTRNQAERLAAHYADTQNLVIDWAMRYGQPSIPARLEALKAAGCERILIYPLYPQYAASTTATVNDKAFQTLLDMRWQPALRTVPPYHDDPVYIDALAKSVENHLATLDWEPEMIITSFHGIPQSYFRKGDPYHCQCQKTARLLRERLGLSKERLKITFQSRFGPEEWLQPYTDKTVEELPKKGIKRIAVMNPGFVSDCLETLEEIGEQARESFMEHGGEKFTHIPCLNDSPEGMRVIEHVVARELSGWVN
;
A
#
# COMPACT_ATOMS: atom_id res chain seq x y z
N MET A 1 26.68 -25.24 -12.19
CA MET A 1 27.51 -24.04 -12.42
C MET A 1 27.79 -24.01 -13.91
N SER A 2 27.35 -22.99 -14.62
CA SER A 2 27.42 -22.95 -16.07
C SER A 2 28.85 -22.75 -16.56
N GLU A 3 29.14 -23.26 -17.77
CA GLU A 3 30.44 -23.18 -18.47
C GLU A 3 30.99 -21.74 -18.63
N MET A 4 30.19 -20.71 -18.36
CA MET A 4 30.62 -19.30 -18.44
C MET A 4 31.68 -18.90 -17.40
N HIS A 5 31.77 -19.59 -16.26
CA HIS A 5 32.80 -19.30 -15.26
C HIS A 5 34.26 -19.63 -15.74
N ALA A 6 34.36 -20.58 -16.67
CA ALA A 6 35.66 -20.99 -17.20
C ALA A 6 36.35 -19.98 -18.14
N ALA A 7 35.59 -18.97 -18.60
CA ALA A 7 36.05 -17.95 -19.56
C ALA A 7 36.37 -16.58 -18.94
N TRP A 8 36.24 -16.43 -17.62
CA TRP A 8 36.54 -15.14 -16.98
C TRP A 8 38.02 -14.94 -16.75
N PRO A 9 38.53 -13.71 -16.94
CA PRO A 9 39.89 -13.39 -16.56
C PRO A 9 40.12 -13.59 -15.06
N ASP A 10 41.34 -14.02 -14.64
CA ASP A 10 41.69 -14.31 -13.26
C ASP A 10 41.44 -13.13 -12.28
N ASN A 11 41.47 -11.90 -12.79
CA ASN A 11 41.27 -10.68 -12.02
C ASN A 11 39.80 -10.11 -12.15
N HIS A 12 38.86 -10.85 -12.79
CA HIS A 12 37.48 -10.42 -12.90
C HIS A 12 36.76 -10.63 -11.57
N PRO A 13 36.04 -9.61 -11.05
CA PRO A 13 35.22 -9.79 -9.86
C PRO A 13 34.17 -10.89 -10.09
N SER A 14 33.89 -11.68 -9.05
CA SER A 14 32.81 -12.68 -9.10
C SER A 14 31.47 -12.00 -9.32
N VAL A 15 30.70 -12.46 -10.31
CA VAL A 15 29.36 -12.00 -10.62
C VAL A 15 28.39 -13.18 -10.53
N ALA A 16 27.40 -13.07 -9.66
CA ALA A 16 26.31 -14.04 -9.59
C ALA A 16 25.22 -13.69 -10.64
N PHE A 17 24.62 -14.70 -11.26
CA PHE A 17 23.58 -14.54 -12.30
C PHE A 17 22.69 -15.78 -12.40
N GLY A 18 21.69 -15.74 -13.27
CA GLY A 18 20.80 -16.88 -13.58
C GLY A 18 19.56 -16.95 -12.71
N LYS A 19 19.27 -15.89 -11.90
CA LYS A 19 18.07 -15.84 -11.06
C LYS A 19 17.10 -14.74 -11.48
N THR A 20 15.84 -14.92 -11.09
CA THR A 20 14.77 -13.92 -11.18
C THR A 20 14.42 -13.48 -9.75
N GLY A 21 14.27 -12.19 -9.53
CA GLY A 21 13.84 -11.63 -8.26
C GLY A 21 12.38 -11.13 -8.34
N VAL A 22 11.65 -11.21 -7.24
CA VAL A 22 10.40 -10.49 -7.01
C VAL A 22 10.58 -9.61 -5.79
N LEU A 23 10.33 -8.31 -5.94
CA LEU A 23 10.39 -7.34 -4.86
C LEU A 23 9.00 -6.79 -4.58
N LEU A 24 8.37 -7.25 -3.49
CA LEU A 24 7.13 -6.67 -2.98
C LEU A 24 7.45 -5.30 -2.36
N VAL A 25 6.72 -4.26 -2.74
CA VAL A 25 6.98 -2.90 -2.23
C VAL A 25 5.72 -2.28 -1.67
N ASN A 26 5.79 -1.86 -0.41
CA ASN A 26 4.74 -1.10 0.25
C ASN A 26 5.20 0.35 0.54
N LEU A 27 4.27 1.21 1.00
CA LEU A 27 4.51 2.64 1.21
C LEU A 27 5.68 2.89 2.16
N GLY A 28 5.69 2.18 3.25
CA GLY A 28 6.66 2.39 4.30
C GLY A 28 6.08 2.91 5.60
N THR A 29 6.93 2.94 6.59
CA THR A 29 6.56 3.20 7.97
C THR A 29 7.79 3.66 8.73
N PRO A 30 7.62 4.42 9.85
CA PRO A 30 8.74 4.77 10.71
C PRO A 30 9.37 3.53 11.37
N ASP A 31 10.63 3.67 11.77
CA ASP A 31 11.36 2.61 12.51
C ASP A 31 10.97 2.55 14.00
N GLY A 32 10.26 3.54 14.50
CA GLY A 32 9.78 3.64 15.88
C GLY A 32 8.78 4.76 16.02
N THR A 33 8.09 4.82 17.15
CA THR A 33 7.06 5.82 17.46
C THR A 33 7.63 7.10 18.07
N ASP A 34 8.94 7.16 18.31
CA ASP A 34 9.60 8.33 18.86
C ASP A 34 9.72 9.48 17.85
N LYS A 35 9.93 10.71 18.38
CA LYS A 35 10.00 11.92 17.57
C LYS A 35 11.09 11.88 16.48
N VAL A 36 12.22 11.23 16.74
CA VAL A 36 13.36 11.20 15.80
C VAL A 36 13.06 10.27 14.64
N SER A 37 12.58 9.07 14.92
CA SER A 37 12.15 8.09 13.93
C SER A 37 11.02 8.63 13.06
N MET A 38 10.01 9.26 13.69
CA MET A 38 8.91 9.92 12.99
C MET A 38 9.39 11.06 12.09
N ARG A 39 10.32 11.90 12.58
CA ARG A 39 10.87 13.02 11.79
C ARG A 39 11.58 12.51 10.55
N ARG A 40 12.40 11.46 10.66
CA ARG A 40 13.14 10.84 9.55
C ARG A 40 12.19 10.32 8.48
N TYR A 41 11.19 9.56 8.90
CA TYR A 41 10.16 9.02 8.01
C TYR A 41 9.36 10.11 7.30
N LEU A 42 8.83 11.08 8.05
CA LEU A 42 8.05 12.18 7.49
C LEU A 42 8.89 13.08 6.56
N GLU A 43 10.17 13.26 6.85
CA GLU A 43 11.07 14.02 5.99
C GLU A 43 11.24 13.33 4.64
N GLU A 44 11.53 12.03 4.63
CA GLU A 44 11.67 11.26 3.39
C GLU A 44 10.38 11.29 2.56
N PHE A 45 9.24 11.01 3.21
CA PHE A 45 7.92 11.00 2.59
C PHE A 45 7.52 12.36 2.00
N LEU A 46 7.64 13.43 2.77
CA LEU A 46 7.18 14.78 2.38
C LEU A 46 8.17 15.52 1.45
N LYS A 47 9.38 15.00 1.28
CA LYS A 47 10.33 15.48 0.26
C LYS A 47 10.07 14.91 -1.12
N ASP A 48 9.28 13.88 -1.24
CA ASP A 48 8.97 13.28 -2.53
C ASP A 48 8.13 14.24 -3.40
N LYS A 49 8.55 14.42 -4.65
CA LYS A 49 7.86 15.28 -5.62
C LYS A 49 6.52 14.72 -6.06
N ARG A 50 6.34 13.40 -5.98
CA ARG A 50 5.08 12.74 -6.29
C ARG A 50 4.05 12.88 -5.17
N VAL A 51 4.51 13.12 -3.94
CA VAL A 51 3.63 13.32 -2.77
C VAL A 51 3.25 14.78 -2.62
N ILE A 52 4.25 15.68 -2.70
CA ILE A 52 4.04 17.13 -2.63
C ILE A 52 4.58 17.76 -3.90
N GLU A 53 3.71 18.19 -4.78
CA GLU A 53 4.07 18.77 -6.09
C GLU A 53 4.38 20.27 -6.03
N TRP A 54 4.41 20.88 -4.85
CA TRP A 54 4.75 22.28 -4.70
C TRP A 54 6.20 22.58 -5.07
N PRO A 55 6.51 23.78 -5.60
CA PRO A 55 7.88 24.22 -5.85
C PRO A 55 8.74 24.09 -4.58
N ARG A 56 9.91 23.48 -4.69
CA ARG A 56 10.77 23.15 -3.53
C ARG A 56 11.19 24.39 -2.74
N ALA A 57 11.42 25.50 -3.41
CA ALA A 57 11.75 26.77 -2.77
C ALA A 57 10.66 27.26 -1.82
N LEU A 58 9.39 26.96 -2.09
CA LEU A 58 8.26 27.29 -1.23
C LEU A 58 8.01 26.20 -0.17
N TRP A 59 8.15 24.93 -0.57
CA TRP A 59 7.83 23.81 0.32
C TRP A 59 8.86 23.58 1.43
N TYR A 60 10.16 23.63 1.14
CA TYR A 60 11.19 23.30 2.11
C TYR A 60 11.20 24.21 3.35
N PRO A 61 11.02 25.55 3.27
CA PRO A 61 10.87 26.38 4.46
C PRO A 61 9.69 25.94 5.34
N ILE A 62 8.56 25.56 4.75
CA ILE A 62 7.38 25.07 5.49
C ILE A 62 7.66 23.69 6.10
N LEU A 63 8.24 22.78 5.32
CA LEU A 63 8.59 21.44 5.78
C LEU A 63 9.51 21.49 7.00
N TYR A 64 10.65 22.15 6.88
CA TYR A 64 11.67 22.17 7.93
C TYR A 64 11.35 23.14 9.07
N GLY A 65 10.72 24.28 8.79
CA GLY A 65 10.36 25.28 9.79
C GLY A 65 9.14 24.93 10.63
N ILE A 66 8.16 24.26 10.03
CA ILE A 66 6.86 24.04 10.69
C ILE A 66 6.54 22.53 10.80
N VAL A 67 6.45 21.83 9.68
CA VAL A 67 5.88 20.48 9.63
C VAL A 67 6.70 19.50 10.45
N LEU A 68 8.02 19.40 10.19
CA LEU A 68 8.91 18.46 10.87
C LEU A 68 9.22 18.82 12.33
N ASN A 69 8.80 20.00 12.81
CA ASN A 69 8.92 20.37 14.21
C ASN A 69 7.66 20.03 15.02
N ARG A 70 6.48 20.04 14.38
CA ARG A 70 5.18 19.85 15.06
C ARG A 70 4.55 18.48 14.82
N ARG A 71 4.55 17.98 13.58
CA ARG A 71 3.87 16.72 13.23
C ARG A 71 4.49 15.47 13.83
N PRO A 72 5.82 15.29 13.95
CA PRO A 72 6.39 14.02 14.41
C PRO A 72 5.85 13.54 15.76
N ALA A 73 5.67 14.43 16.73
CA ALA A 73 5.12 14.06 18.03
C ALA A 73 3.67 13.58 17.93
N LYS A 74 2.81 14.34 17.22
CA LYS A 74 1.39 13.98 17.07
C LYS A 74 1.21 12.66 16.31
N VAL A 75 1.96 12.47 15.22
CA VAL A 75 1.89 11.23 14.41
C VAL A 75 2.45 10.05 15.20
N GLY A 76 3.50 10.27 16.01
CA GLY A 76 4.05 9.24 16.91
C GLY A 76 3.04 8.73 17.92
N GLU A 77 2.22 9.61 18.52
CA GLU A 77 1.15 9.18 19.42
C GLU A 77 0.09 8.33 18.71
N ALA A 78 -0.32 8.71 17.50
CA ALA A 78 -1.25 7.91 16.72
C ALA A 78 -0.67 6.52 16.36
N TYR A 79 0.62 6.44 16.00
CA TYR A 79 1.29 5.15 15.77
C TYR A 79 1.36 4.28 17.02
N LYS A 80 1.52 4.85 18.22
CA LYS A 80 1.52 4.06 19.47
C LYS A 80 0.23 3.30 19.70
N LEU A 81 -0.91 3.85 19.28
CA LEU A 81 -2.22 3.21 19.43
C LEU A 81 -2.35 1.92 18.61
N ILE A 82 -1.63 1.87 17.48
CA ILE A 82 -1.72 0.76 16.51
C ILE A 82 -0.36 0.05 16.31
N TRP A 83 0.57 0.17 17.26
CA TRP A 83 1.89 -0.44 17.17
C TRP A 83 1.85 -1.92 17.49
N ASN A 84 2.52 -2.74 16.70
CA ASN A 84 2.74 -4.15 17.03
C ASN A 84 3.81 -4.24 18.13
N ASN A 85 3.38 -4.26 19.38
CA ASN A 85 4.29 -4.27 20.52
C ASN A 85 5.08 -5.58 20.70
N GLU A 86 4.64 -6.69 20.08
CA GLU A 86 5.36 -7.97 20.14
C GLU A 86 6.63 -7.93 19.28
N LEU A 87 6.55 -7.28 18.13
CA LEU A 87 7.64 -7.18 17.16
C LEU A 87 8.32 -5.80 17.17
N ASP A 88 7.83 -4.88 17.99
CA ASP A 88 8.27 -3.46 18.04
C ASP A 88 8.33 -2.80 16.66
N GLU A 89 7.27 -2.98 15.88
CA GLU A 89 7.15 -2.41 14.54
C GLU A 89 5.70 -2.09 14.15
N SER A 90 5.49 -1.39 13.04
CA SER A 90 4.14 -1.17 12.52
C SER A 90 3.55 -2.42 11.89
N TYR A 91 2.21 -2.59 11.96
CA TYR A 91 1.51 -3.68 11.26
C TYR A 91 1.78 -3.69 9.76
N LEU A 92 1.94 -2.53 9.11
CA LEU A 92 2.30 -2.46 7.70
C LEU A 92 3.61 -3.19 7.40
N ARG A 93 4.63 -3.05 8.26
CA ARG A 93 5.91 -3.76 8.13
C ARG A 93 5.74 -5.25 8.37
N THR A 94 5.03 -5.62 9.42
CA THR A 94 4.72 -7.02 9.76
C THR A 94 4.04 -7.72 8.58
N TYR A 95 2.94 -7.18 8.08
CA TYR A 95 2.19 -7.81 6.98
C TYR A 95 2.99 -7.86 5.68
N THR A 96 3.73 -6.82 5.34
CA THR A 96 4.53 -6.83 4.10
C THR A 96 5.63 -7.90 4.15
N ARG A 97 6.30 -8.07 5.30
CA ARG A 97 7.27 -9.15 5.51
C ARG A 97 6.59 -10.52 5.41
N ASN A 98 5.49 -10.73 6.14
CA ASN A 98 4.76 -12.00 6.12
C ASN A 98 4.28 -12.36 4.71
N GLN A 99 3.80 -11.39 3.94
CA GLN A 99 3.41 -11.59 2.54
C GLN A 99 4.59 -12.09 1.69
N ALA A 100 5.77 -11.50 1.86
CA ALA A 100 6.96 -11.95 1.15
C ALA A 100 7.42 -13.35 1.59
N GLU A 101 7.41 -13.65 2.88
CA GLU A 101 7.78 -14.97 3.42
C GLU A 101 6.81 -16.05 2.96
N ARG A 102 5.49 -15.79 2.97
CA ARG A 102 4.47 -16.73 2.47
C ARG A 102 4.58 -16.93 0.96
N LEU A 103 4.83 -15.87 0.21
CA LEU A 103 5.08 -15.97 -1.23
C LEU A 103 6.35 -16.77 -1.52
N ALA A 104 7.43 -16.59 -0.75
CA ALA A 104 8.64 -17.39 -0.87
C ALA A 104 8.38 -18.88 -0.57
N ALA A 105 7.55 -19.17 0.43
CA ALA A 105 7.14 -20.54 0.75
C ALA A 105 6.30 -21.16 -0.38
N HIS A 106 5.38 -20.39 -1.00
CA HIS A 106 4.59 -20.83 -2.14
C HIS A 106 5.47 -21.24 -3.34
N TYR A 107 6.58 -20.51 -3.56
CA TYR A 107 7.52 -20.77 -4.65
C TYR A 107 8.76 -21.57 -4.23
N ALA A 108 8.76 -22.26 -3.09
CA ALA A 108 9.93 -22.97 -2.56
C ALA A 108 10.55 -23.99 -3.54
N ASP A 109 9.72 -24.63 -4.35
CA ASP A 109 10.15 -25.61 -5.36
C ASP A 109 10.55 -24.97 -6.71
N THR A 110 10.36 -23.66 -6.86
CA THR A 110 10.72 -22.94 -8.10
C THR A 110 12.19 -22.57 -8.09
N GLN A 111 12.96 -23.23 -8.93
CA GLN A 111 14.40 -22.98 -9.03
C GLN A 111 14.70 -21.56 -9.52
N ASN A 112 15.74 -20.96 -8.96
CA ASN A 112 16.25 -19.66 -9.38
C ASN A 112 15.28 -18.48 -9.21
N LEU A 113 14.27 -18.59 -8.33
CA LEU A 113 13.41 -17.50 -7.94
C LEU A 113 13.77 -17.01 -6.53
N VAL A 114 13.89 -15.70 -6.35
CA VAL A 114 14.18 -15.04 -5.06
C VAL A 114 13.06 -14.05 -4.77
N ILE A 115 12.41 -14.20 -3.63
CA ILE A 115 11.37 -13.28 -3.16
C ILE A 115 11.95 -12.38 -2.07
N ASP A 116 11.73 -11.10 -2.17
CA ASP A 116 12.14 -10.11 -1.16
C ASP A 116 11.09 -9.00 -1.06
N TRP A 117 11.24 -8.10 -0.09
CA TRP A 117 10.34 -6.99 0.14
C TRP A 117 11.09 -5.71 0.50
N ALA A 118 10.46 -4.57 0.24
CA ALA A 118 11.01 -3.25 0.55
C ALA A 118 9.89 -2.27 0.94
N MET A 119 10.32 -1.19 1.57
CA MET A 119 9.51 -0.02 1.83
C MET A 119 9.92 1.12 0.89
N ARG A 120 8.93 1.86 0.35
CA ARG A 120 9.21 3.05 -0.45
C ARG A 120 9.85 4.14 0.42
N TYR A 121 9.39 4.28 1.66
CA TYR A 121 9.93 5.19 2.66
C TYR A 121 10.29 4.42 3.94
N GLY A 122 11.47 4.66 4.47
CA GLY A 122 12.02 3.91 5.61
C GLY A 122 12.72 2.62 5.21
N GLN A 123 12.72 1.63 6.11
CA GLN A 123 13.51 0.40 5.95
C GLN A 123 12.63 -0.86 5.91
N PRO A 124 13.09 -1.90 5.16
CA PRO A 124 14.22 -1.93 4.26
C PRO A 124 13.97 -1.13 2.97
N SER A 125 14.96 -0.38 2.52
CA SER A 125 14.79 0.52 1.37
C SER A 125 14.84 -0.20 0.02
N ILE A 126 14.17 0.32 -1.00
CA ILE A 126 14.21 -0.21 -2.39
C ILE A 126 15.65 -0.32 -2.90
N PRO A 127 16.52 0.70 -2.78
CA PRO A 127 17.90 0.58 -3.25
C PRO A 127 18.65 -0.58 -2.61
N ALA A 128 18.59 -0.72 -1.28
CA ALA A 128 19.30 -1.78 -0.57
C ALA A 128 18.83 -3.18 -1.00
N ARG A 129 17.52 -3.35 -1.24
CA ARG A 129 16.98 -4.65 -1.67
C ARG A 129 17.26 -4.96 -3.13
N LEU A 130 17.26 -3.96 -4.02
CA LEU A 130 17.69 -4.16 -5.41
C LEU A 130 19.15 -4.55 -5.52
N GLU A 131 20.02 -3.94 -4.71
CA GLU A 131 21.43 -4.33 -4.63
C GLU A 131 21.60 -5.75 -4.07
N ALA A 132 20.84 -6.12 -3.03
CA ALA A 132 20.86 -7.47 -2.46
C ALA A 132 20.38 -8.53 -3.46
N LEU A 133 19.26 -8.28 -4.18
CA LEU A 133 18.77 -9.18 -5.24
C LEU A 133 19.81 -9.35 -6.36
N LYS A 134 20.42 -8.25 -6.80
CA LYS A 134 21.51 -8.31 -7.78
C LYS A 134 22.69 -9.13 -7.29
N ALA A 135 23.13 -8.91 -6.04
CA ALA A 135 24.22 -9.68 -5.43
C ALA A 135 23.86 -11.18 -5.28
N ALA A 136 22.59 -11.50 -5.09
CA ALA A 136 22.09 -12.88 -5.08
C ALA A 136 22.04 -13.54 -6.47
N GLY A 137 22.30 -12.79 -7.55
CA GLY A 137 22.33 -13.27 -8.93
C GLY A 137 21.05 -13.02 -9.72
N CYS A 138 20.19 -12.13 -9.27
CA CYS A 138 18.97 -11.77 -10.02
C CYS A 138 19.34 -10.83 -11.17
N GLU A 139 19.22 -11.34 -12.38
CA GLU A 139 19.37 -10.56 -13.64
C GLU A 139 18.03 -10.07 -14.21
N ARG A 140 16.93 -10.52 -13.61
CA ARG A 140 15.56 -10.08 -13.88
C ARG A 140 14.88 -9.81 -12.56
N ILE A 141 14.23 -8.66 -12.41
CA ILE A 141 13.55 -8.30 -11.17
C ILE A 141 12.15 -7.77 -11.49
N LEU A 142 11.13 -8.40 -10.90
CA LEU A 142 9.76 -7.93 -10.89
C LEU A 142 9.56 -7.02 -9.68
N ILE A 143 9.25 -5.75 -9.92
CA ILE A 143 8.83 -4.80 -8.87
C ILE A 143 7.32 -4.89 -8.74
N TYR A 144 6.84 -5.21 -7.55
CA TYR A 144 5.42 -5.29 -7.26
C TYR A 144 5.00 -4.25 -6.22
N PRO A 145 4.57 -3.04 -6.66
CA PRO A 145 3.94 -2.07 -5.78
C PRO A 145 2.63 -2.63 -5.25
N LEU A 146 2.50 -2.75 -3.92
CA LEU A 146 1.32 -3.31 -3.27
C LEU A 146 0.17 -2.28 -3.20
N TYR A 147 -0.16 -1.70 -4.36
CA TYR A 147 -1.26 -0.75 -4.53
C TYR A 147 -2.13 -1.21 -5.71
N PRO A 148 -3.38 -1.62 -5.44
CA PRO A 148 -4.27 -2.09 -6.51
C PRO A 148 -4.61 -0.99 -7.51
N GLN A 149 -4.82 0.24 -7.03
CA GLN A 149 -5.06 1.42 -7.86
C GLN A 149 -3.76 2.20 -8.05
N TYR A 150 -3.52 2.68 -9.26
CA TYR A 150 -2.39 3.55 -9.56
C TYR A 150 -2.64 4.96 -9.03
N ALA A 151 -1.65 5.52 -8.37
CA ALA A 151 -1.52 6.96 -8.16
C ALA A 151 -0.06 7.37 -8.37
N ALA A 152 0.16 8.63 -8.78
CA ALA A 152 1.52 9.16 -8.89
C ALA A 152 2.26 9.12 -7.55
N SER A 153 1.55 9.37 -6.44
CA SER A 153 2.08 9.34 -5.07
C SER A 153 2.31 7.94 -4.49
N THR A 154 1.95 6.88 -5.20
CA THR A 154 2.14 5.48 -4.77
C THR A 154 2.94 4.68 -5.78
N THR A 155 2.30 4.16 -6.83
CA THR A 155 2.95 3.31 -7.84
C THR A 155 4.08 4.03 -8.57
N ALA A 156 3.88 5.29 -9.01
CA ALA A 156 4.93 5.98 -9.74
C ALA A 156 6.14 6.31 -8.85
N THR A 157 5.95 6.67 -7.58
CA THR A 157 7.09 6.94 -6.71
C THR A 157 7.93 5.68 -6.40
N VAL A 158 7.30 4.49 -6.33
CA VAL A 158 8.02 3.20 -6.24
C VAL A 158 8.86 2.98 -7.50
N ASN A 159 8.25 3.15 -8.67
CA ASN A 159 8.93 3.00 -9.96
C ASN A 159 10.08 4.00 -10.12
N ASP A 160 9.86 5.28 -9.80
CA ASP A 160 10.89 6.32 -9.83
C ASP A 160 12.10 5.92 -8.97
N LYS A 161 11.85 5.40 -7.76
CA LYS A 161 12.93 5.00 -6.85
C LYS A 161 13.70 3.78 -7.36
N ALA A 162 13.00 2.81 -7.92
CA ALA A 162 13.63 1.64 -8.54
C ALA A 162 14.47 2.05 -9.78
N PHE A 163 13.91 2.85 -10.68
CA PHE A 163 14.62 3.33 -11.87
C PHE A 163 15.83 4.18 -11.51
N GLN A 164 15.71 5.09 -10.54
CA GLN A 164 16.85 5.87 -10.07
C GLN A 164 17.97 4.98 -9.52
N THR A 165 17.63 3.93 -8.78
CA THR A 165 18.61 2.97 -8.28
C THR A 165 19.35 2.25 -9.41
N LEU A 166 18.62 1.87 -10.47
CA LEU A 166 19.25 1.24 -11.64
C LEU A 166 20.21 2.20 -12.37
N LEU A 167 19.87 3.50 -12.49
CA LEU A 167 20.75 4.49 -13.13
C LEU A 167 22.12 4.59 -12.45
N ASP A 168 22.19 4.32 -11.15
CA ASP A 168 23.43 4.34 -10.38
C ASP A 168 24.23 3.01 -10.49
N MET A 169 23.64 1.95 -11.08
CA MET A 169 24.28 0.64 -11.21
C MET A 169 25.15 0.55 -12.48
N ARG A 170 26.36 0.00 -12.36
CA ARG A 170 27.23 -0.29 -13.54
C ARG A 170 26.61 -1.37 -14.45
N TRP A 171 26.05 -2.41 -13.88
CA TRP A 171 25.29 -3.47 -14.56
C TRP A 171 23.87 -3.49 -14.01
N GLN A 172 22.89 -3.38 -14.89
CA GLN A 172 21.50 -3.27 -14.52
C GLN A 172 20.77 -4.59 -14.82
N PRO A 173 20.04 -5.16 -13.84
CA PRO A 173 19.10 -6.25 -14.12
C PRO A 173 17.96 -5.75 -15.01
N ALA A 174 17.37 -6.65 -15.80
CA ALA A 174 16.13 -6.36 -16.50
C ALA A 174 14.99 -6.14 -15.48
N LEU A 175 14.23 -5.05 -15.65
CA LEU A 175 13.17 -4.70 -14.72
C LEU A 175 11.79 -4.81 -15.38
N ARG A 176 10.84 -5.37 -14.66
CA ARG A 176 9.41 -5.34 -14.96
C ARG A 176 8.66 -4.77 -13.75
N THR A 177 7.65 -3.95 -14.00
CA THR A 177 6.80 -3.41 -12.93
C THR A 177 5.39 -3.93 -13.09
N VAL A 178 4.76 -4.36 -11.98
CA VAL A 178 3.38 -4.82 -11.98
C VAL A 178 2.44 -3.67 -12.32
N PRO A 179 1.55 -3.82 -13.33
CA PRO A 179 0.54 -2.82 -13.64
C PRO A 179 -0.55 -2.79 -12.54
N PRO A 180 -1.40 -1.75 -12.50
CA PRO A 180 -2.56 -1.70 -11.61
C PRO A 180 -3.45 -2.94 -11.79
N TYR A 181 -3.93 -3.49 -10.67
CA TYR A 181 -4.78 -4.69 -10.65
C TYR A 181 -6.13 -4.41 -9.96
N HIS A 182 -6.55 -3.15 -9.96
CA HIS A 182 -7.73 -2.61 -9.29
C HIS A 182 -9.07 -3.22 -9.76
N ASP A 183 -9.09 -3.86 -10.92
CA ASP A 183 -10.25 -4.49 -11.55
C ASP A 183 -10.04 -5.99 -11.83
N ASP A 184 -8.93 -6.55 -11.35
CA ASP A 184 -8.64 -7.98 -11.49
C ASP A 184 -9.73 -8.81 -10.79
N PRO A 185 -10.36 -9.79 -11.46
CA PRO A 185 -11.43 -10.59 -10.87
C PRO A 185 -11.04 -11.31 -9.58
N VAL A 186 -9.77 -11.76 -9.46
CA VAL A 186 -9.26 -12.42 -8.25
C VAL A 186 -9.19 -11.44 -7.09
N TYR A 187 -8.77 -10.21 -7.36
CA TYR A 187 -8.74 -9.14 -6.35
C TYR A 187 -10.16 -8.74 -5.89
N ILE A 188 -11.08 -8.54 -6.82
CA ILE A 188 -12.47 -8.21 -6.49
C ILE A 188 -13.14 -9.34 -5.70
N ASP A 189 -12.91 -10.60 -6.07
CA ASP A 189 -13.43 -11.75 -5.33
C ASP A 189 -12.83 -11.85 -3.91
N ALA A 190 -11.53 -11.58 -3.76
CA ALA A 190 -10.88 -11.55 -2.45
C ALA A 190 -11.47 -10.47 -1.53
N LEU A 191 -11.73 -9.26 -2.07
CA LEU A 191 -12.41 -8.20 -1.32
C LEU A 191 -13.83 -8.61 -0.92
N ALA A 192 -14.59 -9.21 -1.85
CA ALA A 192 -15.95 -9.64 -1.56
C ALA A 192 -15.98 -10.73 -0.47
N LYS A 193 -15.08 -11.71 -0.53
CA LYS A 193 -14.96 -12.74 0.50
C LYS A 193 -14.54 -12.17 1.85
N SER A 194 -13.63 -11.20 1.87
CA SER A 194 -13.27 -10.50 3.11
C SER A 194 -14.48 -9.83 3.76
N VAL A 195 -15.34 -9.18 2.96
CA VAL A 195 -16.60 -8.62 3.44
C VAL A 195 -17.54 -9.72 3.95
N GLU A 196 -17.80 -10.75 3.13
CA GLU A 196 -18.69 -11.86 3.47
C GLU A 196 -18.26 -12.55 4.78
N ASN A 197 -16.98 -12.89 4.90
CA ASN A 197 -16.41 -13.54 6.08
C ASN A 197 -16.51 -12.66 7.32
N HIS A 198 -16.18 -11.38 7.20
CA HIS A 198 -16.26 -10.45 8.34
C HIS A 198 -17.70 -10.24 8.81
N LEU A 199 -18.64 -10.00 7.89
CA LEU A 199 -20.05 -9.81 8.24
C LEU A 199 -20.67 -11.05 8.87
N ALA A 200 -20.23 -12.25 8.49
CA ALA A 200 -20.69 -13.50 9.10
C ALA A 200 -20.29 -13.64 10.58
N THR A 201 -19.30 -12.88 11.07
CA THR A 201 -18.92 -12.86 12.50
C THR A 201 -19.80 -11.94 13.35
N LEU A 202 -20.63 -11.11 12.73
CA LEU A 202 -21.46 -10.12 13.42
C LEU A 202 -22.82 -10.71 13.79
N ASP A 203 -23.41 -10.23 14.89
CA ASP A 203 -24.79 -10.49 15.30
C ASP A 203 -25.81 -9.47 14.74
N TRP A 204 -25.35 -8.62 13.80
CA TRP A 204 -26.13 -7.56 13.16
C TRP A 204 -25.72 -7.35 11.71
N GLU A 205 -26.59 -6.78 10.91
CA GLU A 205 -26.32 -6.44 9.51
C GLU A 205 -26.09 -4.95 9.35
N PRO A 206 -25.05 -4.50 8.59
CA PRO A 206 -24.87 -3.11 8.24
C PRO A 206 -25.95 -2.66 7.25
N GLU A 207 -26.48 -1.46 7.43
CA GLU A 207 -27.41 -0.81 6.50
C GLU A 207 -26.66 -0.27 5.28
N MET A 208 -25.37 0.01 5.43
CA MET A 208 -24.49 0.50 4.36
C MET A 208 -23.06 0.00 4.58
N ILE A 209 -22.40 -0.35 3.47
CA ILE A 209 -20.95 -0.57 3.42
C ILE A 209 -20.30 0.67 2.81
N ILE A 210 -19.28 1.19 3.44
CA ILE A 210 -18.46 2.29 2.94
C ILE A 210 -17.13 1.72 2.43
N THR A 211 -16.78 2.03 1.19
CA THR A 211 -15.43 1.81 0.66
C THR A 211 -14.67 3.12 0.76
N SER A 212 -13.78 3.25 1.75
CA SER A 212 -12.96 4.43 1.97
C SER A 212 -11.58 4.24 1.33
N PHE A 213 -11.23 5.14 0.40
CA PHE A 213 -9.92 5.19 -0.25
C PHE A 213 -9.14 6.39 0.28
N HIS A 214 -7.82 6.33 0.25
CA HIS A 214 -7.02 7.54 0.51
C HIS A 214 -7.35 8.60 -0.54
N GLY A 215 -7.61 9.83 -0.11
CA GLY A 215 -7.84 10.94 -1.03
C GLY A 215 -6.56 11.36 -1.77
N ILE A 216 -6.73 12.03 -2.88
CA ILE A 216 -5.69 12.83 -3.54
C ILE A 216 -6.25 14.22 -3.87
N PRO A 217 -5.40 15.26 -3.99
CA PRO A 217 -5.85 16.56 -4.44
C PRO A 217 -6.56 16.52 -5.79
N GLN A 218 -7.62 17.27 -5.97
CA GLN A 218 -8.33 17.43 -7.25
C GLN A 218 -7.40 17.89 -8.38
N SER A 219 -6.35 18.63 -8.03
CA SER A 219 -5.33 19.08 -8.99
C SER A 219 -4.59 17.90 -9.63
N TYR A 220 -4.35 16.78 -8.92
CA TYR A 220 -3.69 15.59 -9.46
C TYR A 220 -4.59 14.85 -10.44
N PHE A 221 -5.88 14.69 -10.08
CA PHE A 221 -6.88 14.16 -11.01
C PHE A 221 -6.94 14.98 -12.32
N ARG A 222 -6.97 16.33 -12.22
CA ARG A 222 -6.98 17.21 -13.41
C ARG A 222 -5.71 17.13 -14.25
N LYS A 223 -4.58 16.69 -13.69
CA LYS A 223 -3.34 16.40 -14.40
C LYS A 223 -3.31 15.03 -15.09
N GLY A 224 -4.39 14.25 -14.97
CA GLY A 224 -4.53 12.96 -15.64
C GLY A 224 -4.18 11.75 -14.76
N ASP A 225 -4.07 11.90 -13.42
CA ASP A 225 -3.91 10.75 -12.54
C ASP A 225 -5.19 9.87 -12.60
N PRO A 226 -5.07 8.57 -12.94
CA PRO A 226 -6.24 7.69 -13.14
C PRO A 226 -6.86 7.20 -11.83
N TYR A 227 -6.29 7.52 -10.67
CA TYR A 227 -6.62 6.97 -9.37
C TYR A 227 -8.12 6.99 -9.07
N HIS A 228 -8.77 8.16 -9.25
CA HIS A 228 -10.21 8.31 -9.00
C HIS A 228 -11.04 7.30 -9.81
N CYS A 229 -10.76 7.18 -11.11
CA CYS A 229 -11.49 6.27 -12.00
C CYS A 229 -11.28 4.81 -11.60
N GLN A 230 -10.08 4.46 -11.17
CA GLN A 230 -9.74 3.10 -10.72
C GLN A 230 -10.43 2.78 -9.38
N CYS A 231 -10.47 3.72 -8.41
CA CYS A 231 -11.24 3.56 -7.18
C CYS A 231 -12.74 3.35 -7.45
N GLN A 232 -13.33 4.17 -8.33
CA GLN A 232 -14.71 4.03 -8.74
C GLN A 232 -14.99 2.66 -9.38
N LYS A 233 -14.09 2.18 -10.23
CA LYS A 233 -14.21 0.87 -10.87
C LYS A 233 -14.14 -0.26 -9.85
N THR A 234 -13.18 -0.23 -8.93
CA THR A 234 -13.08 -1.21 -7.83
C THR A 234 -14.35 -1.25 -7.01
N ALA A 235 -14.84 -0.10 -6.53
CA ALA A 235 -16.06 -0.02 -5.72
C ALA A 235 -17.29 -0.53 -6.47
N ARG A 236 -17.42 -0.21 -7.77
CA ARG A 236 -18.52 -0.70 -8.61
C ARG A 236 -18.46 -2.23 -8.78
N LEU A 237 -17.31 -2.78 -9.15
CA LEU A 237 -17.14 -4.23 -9.34
C LEU A 237 -17.37 -5.01 -8.04
N LEU A 238 -16.86 -4.50 -6.91
CA LEU A 238 -17.11 -5.08 -5.59
C LEU A 238 -18.61 -5.09 -5.25
N ARG A 239 -19.31 -3.97 -5.48
CA ARG A 239 -20.75 -3.88 -5.28
C ARG A 239 -21.52 -4.90 -6.12
N GLU A 240 -21.17 -5.02 -7.41
CA GLU A 240 -21.76 -5.99 -8.34
C GLU A 240 -21.50 -7.43 -7.87
N ARG A 241 -20.28 -7.74 -7.44
CA ARG A 241 -19.88 -9.07 -6.93
C ARG A 241 -20.63 -9.44 -5.62
N LEU A 242 -20.91 -8.45 -4.76
CA LEU A 242 -21.70 -8.63 -3.54
C LEU A 242 -23.23 -8.60 -3.78
N GLY A 243 -23.69 -8.35 -5.00
CA GLY A 243 -25.13 -8.24 -5.30
C GLY A 243 -25.82 -7.05 -4.62
N LEU A 244 -25.07 -6.00 -4.26
CA LEU A 244 -25.60 -4.86 -3.53
C LEU A 244 -26.14 -3.76 -4.46
N SER A 245 -27.17 -3.05 -4.00
CA SER A 245 -27.65 -1.83 -4.67
C SER A 245 -26.67 -0.65 -4.48
N LYS A 246 -26.85 0.42 -5.26
CA LYS A 246 -26.01 1.63 -5.16
C LYS A 246 -26.13 2.32 -3.79
N GLU A 247 -27.27 2.19 -3.16
CA GLU A 247 -27.57 2.76 -1.85
C GLU A 247 -26.89 1.98 -0.70
N ARG A 248 -26.58 0.70 -0.92
CA ARG A 248 -25.99 -0.18 0.09
C ARG A 248 -24.46 -0.15 0.11
N LEU A 249 -23.80 0.34 -0.95
CA LEU A 249 -22.34 0.51 -0.98
C LEU A 249 -21.99 1.91 -1.48
N LYS A 250 -21.29 2.66 -0.64
CA LYS A 250 -20.90 4.05 -0.89
C LYS A 250 -19.37 4.19 -0.93
N ILE A 251 -18.87 4.84 -1.99
CA ILE A 251 -17.46 5.23 -2.08
C ILE A 251 -17.21 6.56 -1.35
N THR A 252 -16.09 6.65 -0.64
CA THR A 252 -15.61 7.87 0.03
C THR A 252 -14.08 7.97 -0.04
N PHE A 253 -13.54 9.16 0.30
CA PHE A 253 -12.11 9.44 0.31
C PHE A 253 -11.71 10.06 1.65
N GLN A 254 -10.63 9.53 2.25
CA GLN A 254 -10.11 9.90 3.58
C GLN A 254 -8.79 10.68 3.50
N SER A 255 -8.25 11.08 4.66
CA SER A 255 -6.86 11.54 4.87
C SER A 255 -6.52 12.86 4.18
N ARG A 256 -7.48 13.73 3.98
CA ARG A 256 -7.22 15.05 3.38
C ARG A 256 -6.40 15.95 4.31
N PHE A 257 -5.50 16.72 3.73
CA PHE A 257 -4.74 17.74 4.46
C PHE A 257 -4.43 18.97 3.59
N GLY A 258 -4.13 20.08 4.27
CA GLY A 258 -3.83 21.34 3.59
C GLY A 258 -5.07 22.06 3.06
N PRO A 259 -4.88 23.17 2.33
CA PRO A 259 -5.96 24.04 1.88
C PRO A 259 -6.57 23.66 0.53
N GLU A 260 -5.97 22.71 -0.20
CA GLU A 260 -6.46 22.30 -1.52
C GLU A 260 -7.74 21.49 -1.42
N GLU A 261 -8.54 21.50 -2.49
CA GLU A 261 -9.68 20.61 -2.64
C GLU A 261 -9.21 19.19 -2.98
N TRP A 262 -9.73 18.19 -2.28
CA TRP A 262 -9.43 16.78 -2.47
C TRP A 262 -10.61 16.03 -3.09
N LEU A 263 -10.38 14.80 -3.54
CA LEU A 263 -11.46 13.92 -4.03
C LEU A 263 -12.56 13.76 -3.00
N GLN A 264 -13.79 13.73 -3.47
CA GLN A 264 -15.02 13.66 -2.66
C GLN A 264 -15.88 12.45 -3.08
N PRO A 265 -16.83 12.01 -2.22
CA PRO A 265 -17.20 12.56 -0.90
C PRO A 265 -16.15 12.22 0.18
N TYR A 266 -16.00 13.09 1.17
CA TYR A 266 -15.08 12.88 2.28
C TYR A 266 -15.63 11.86 3.28
N THR A 267 -14.79 10.95 3.77
CA THR A 267 -15.18 9.89 4.71
C THR A 267 -15.65 10.47 6.04
N ASP A 268 -14.86 11.41 6.63
CA ASP A 268 -15.20 12.08 7.88
C ASP A 268 -16.59 12.74 7.83
N LYS A 269 -16.89 13.49 6.77
CA LYS A 269 -18.21 14.13 6.60
C LYS A 269 -19.32 13.13 6.33
N THR A 270 -19.02 12.06 5.61
CA THR A 270 -20.02 11.03 5.33
C THR A 270 -20.45 10.32 6.62
N VAL A 271 -19.52 9.91 7.47
CA VAL A 271 -19.87 9.21 8.73
C VAL A 271 -20.61 10.11 9.72
N GLU A 272 -20.32 11.43 9.76
CA GLU A 272 -21.08 12.41 10.55
C GLU A 272 -22.53 12.61 10.07
N GLU A 273 -22.77 12.46 8.77
CA GLU A 273 -24.09 12.71 8.17
C GLU A 273 -25.01 11.49 8.14
N LEU A 274 -24.48 10.28 8.03
CA LEU A 274 -25.27 9.06 7.88
C LEU A 274 -26.26 8.84 9.03
N PRO A 275 -25.88 9.00 10.32
CA PRO A 275 -26.81 8.84 11.42
C PRO A 275 -27.98 9.84 11.40
N LYS A 276 -27.73 11.07 10.91
CA LYS A 276 -28.75 12.10 10.77
C LYS A 276 -29.77 11.77 9.65
N LYS A 277 -29.35 10.93 8.69
CA LYS A 277 -30.19 10.42 7.58
C LYS A 277 -30.88 9.08 7.93
N GLY A 278 -30.75 8.61 9.18
CA GLY A 278 -31.37 7.38 9.64
C GLY A 278 -30.54 6.12 9.45
N ILE A 279 -29.33 6.21 8.90
CA ILE A 279 -28.41 5.06 8.75
C ILE A 279 -27.62 4.92 10.04
N LYS A 280 -27.92 3.91 10.84
CA LYS A 280 -27.39 3.72 12.20
C LYS A 280 -26.33 2.62 12.31
N ARG A 281 -26.21 1.75 11.33
CA ARG A 281 -25.32 0.59 11.33
C ARG A 281 -24.52 0.53 10.05
N ILE A 282 -23.20 0.69 10.15
CA ILE A 282 -22.31 0.73 8.98
C ILE A 282 -21.12 -0.21 9.14
N ALA A 283 -20.65 -0.72 8.00
CA ALA A 283 -19.35 -1.36 7.86
C ALA A 283 -18.46 -0.49 6.99
N VAL A 284 -17.20 -0.35 7.32
CA VAL A 284 -16.22 0.42 6.54
C VAL A 284 -15.06 -0.49 6.16
N MET A 285 -14.63 -0.43 4.90
CA MET A 285 -13.45 -1.14 4.39
C MET A 285 -12.56 -0.21 3.56
N ASN A 286 -11.31 -0.59 3.38
CA ASN A 286 -10.29 0.22 2.71
C ASN A 286 -9.69 -0.48 1.48
N PRO A 287 -10.41 -0.59 0.33
CA PRO A 287 -9.93 -1.39 -0.80
C PRO A 287 -8.67 -0.84 -1.50
N GLY A 288 -8.26 0.38 -1.20
CA GLY A 288 -7.01 0.96 -1.70
C GLY A 288 -5.76 0.48 -0.94
N PHE A 289 -5.95 -0.23 0.17
CA PHE A 289 -4.87 -0.69 1.05
C PHE A 289 -4.82 -2.23 1.06
N VAL A 290 -3.67 -2.78 0.68
CA VAL A 290 -3.45 -4.24 0.71
C VAL A 290 -3.20 -4.71 2.14
N SER A 291 -2.57 -3.88 2.96
CA SER A 291 -2.26 -4.17 4.35
C SER A 291 -2.69 -3.04 5.27
N ASP A 292 -3.12 -3.40 6.47
CA ASP A 292 -3.50 -2.44 7.49
C ASP A 292 -2.32 -1.55 7.91
N CYS A 293 -2.63 -0.29 8.12
CA CYS A 293 -1.68 0.77 8.40
C CYS A 293 -2.33 1.83 9.30
N LEU A 294 -1.67 2.97 9.50
CA LEU A 294 -2.20 4.07 10.31
C LEU A 294 -3.58 4.54 9.79
N GLU A 295 -3.67 4.68 8.48
CA GLU A 295 -4.85 5.21 7.80
C GLU A 295 -6.08 4.27 7.89
N THR A 296 -5.87 2.98 8.11
CA THR A 296 -6.97 2.01 8.24
C THR A 296 -7.33 1.74 9.70
N LEU A 297 -6.33 1.54 10.55
CA LEU A 297 -6.56 1.16 11.95
C LEU A 297 -6.93 2.36 12.82
N GLU A 298 -6.18 3.46 12.73
CA GLU A 298 -6.41 4.62 13.58
C GLU A 298 -7.46 5.57 12.97
N GLU A 299 -7.30 5.98 11.70
CA GLU A 299 -8.22 6.96 11.10
C GLU A 299 -9.63 6.38 10.88
N ILE A 300 -9.73 5.13 10.38
CA ILE A 300 -11.03 4.48 10.15
C ILE A 300 -11.49 3.69 11.37
N GLY A 301 -10.62 2.83 11.93
CA GLY A 301 -10.97 1.95 13.04
C GLY A 301 -11.33 2.70 14.32
N GLU A 302 -10.68 3.83 14.60
CA GLU A 302 -10.92 4.64 15.80
C GLU A 302 -11.62 5.97 15.49
N GLN A 303 -11.00 6.90 14.76
CA GLN A 303 -11.56 8.26 14.60
C GLN A 303 -12.89 8.27 13.85
N ALA A 304 -13.02 7.54 12.73
CA ALA A 304 -14.28 7.50 11.99
C ALA A 304 -15.38 6.78 12.79
N ARG A 305 -15.03 5.73 13.54
CA ARG A 305 -15.94 5.04 14.46
C ARG A 305 -16.44 5.98 15.56
N GLU A 306 -15.53 6.67 16.24
CA GLU A 306 -15.90 7.63 17.29
C GLU A 306 -16.82 8.72 16.73
N SER A 307 -16.45 9.33 15.61
CA SER A 307 -17.26 10.36 14.97
C SER A 307 -18.66 9.86 14.58
N PHE A 308 -18.77 8.64 14.02
CA PHE A 308 -20.07 8.03 13.69
C PHE A 308 -20.94 7.84 14.93
N MET A 309 -20.38 7.31 16.02
CA MET A 309 -21.09 7.06 17.28
C MET A 309 -21.54 8.38 17.94
N GLU A 310 -20.68 9.39 18.00
CA GLU A 310 -20.98 10.70 18.55
C GLU A 310 -22.13 11.41 17.82
N HIS A 311 -22.26 11.17 16.51
CA HIS A 311 -23.36 11.74 15.70
C HIS A 311 -24.64 10.90 15.71
N GLY A 312 -24.72 9.88 16.56
CA GLY A 312 -25.92 9.07 16.79
C GLY A 312 -25.96 7.77 15.99
N GLY A 313 -24.81 7.22 15.57
CA GLY A 313 -24.67 5.86 15.08
C GLY A 313 -24.86 4.85 16.21
N GLU A 314 -25.21 3.62 15.88
CA GLU A 314 -25.47 2.55 16.86
C GLU A 314 -24.47 1.40 16.76
N LYS A 315 -24.09 1.02 15.55
CA LYS A 315 -23.14 -0.08 15.29
C LYS A 315 -22.18 0.32 14.18
N PHE A 316 -20.90 0.13 14.42
CA PHE A 316 -19.84 0.37 13.45
C PHE A 316 -18.88 -0.84 13.44
N THR A 317 -18.47 -1.28 12.26
CA THR A 317 -17.38 -2.25 12.14
C THR A 317 -16.40 -1.80 11.08
N HIS A 318 -15.11 -1.94 11.34
CA HIS A 318 -14.04 -1.84 10.36
C HIS A 318 -13.70 -3.25 9.85
N ILE A 319 -13.78 -3.45 8.54
CA ILE A 319 -13.39 -4.69 7.88
C ILE A 319 -11.88 -4.59 7.61
N PRO A 320 -11.04 -5.46 8.19
CA PRO A 320 -9.60 -5.42 7.99
C PRO A 320 -9.22 -5.50 6.51
N CYS A 321 -8.06 -4.92 6.16
CA CYS A 321 -7.46 -5.10 4.85
C CYS A 321 -7.18 -6.59 4.59
N LEU A 322 -6.85 -6.94 3.35
CA LEU A 322 -6.57 -8.34 3.00
C LEU A 322 -5.35 -8.90 3.74
N ASN A 323 -4.40 -8.05 4.07
CA ASN A 323 -3.20 -8.41 4.85
C ASN A 323 -2.47 -9.64 4.29
N ASP A 324 -2.01 -10.52 5.13
CA ASP A 324 -1.44 -11.83 4.82
C ASP A 324 -2.47 -12.98 4.97
N SER A 325 -3.77 -12.67 4.90
CA SER A 325 -4.85 -13.67 4.90
C SER A 325 -4.77 -14.59 3.66
N PRO A 326 -5.44 -15.75 3.69
CA PRO A 326 -5.51 -16.62 2.50
C PRO A 326 -6.02 -15.89 1.25
N GLU A 327 -7.02 -15.03 1.39
CA GLU A 327 -7.56 -14.22 0.30
C GLU A 327 -6.54 -13.19 -0.21
N GLY A 328 -5.81 -12.54 0.69
CA GLY A 328 -4.76 -11.58 0.35
C GLY A 328 -3.59 -12.25 -0.36
N MET A 329 -3.13 -13.39 0.14
CA MET A 329 -2.06 -14.15 -0.49
C MET A 329 -2.45 -14.65 -1.87
N ARG A 330 -3.68 -15.16 -2.07
CA ARG A 330 -4.19 -15.58 -3.38
C ARG A 330 -4.10 -14.48 -4.43
N VAL A 331 -4.34 -13.22 -4.05
CA VAL A 331 -4.17 -12.07 -4.97
C VAL A 331 -2.71 -11.87 -5.33
N ILE A 332 -1.82 -11.86 -4.34
CA ILE A 332 -0.39 -11.66 -4.55
C ILE A 332 0.19 -12.78 -5.43
N GLU A 333 -0.12 -14.03 -5.12
CA GLU A 333 0.29 -15.21 -5.90
C GLU A 333 -0.20 -15.15 -7.34
N HIS A 334 -1.49 -14.81 -7.55
CA HIS A 334 -2.09 -14.67 -8.88
C HIS A 334 -1.39 -13.60 -9.72
N VAL A 335 -1.17 -12.41 -9.14
CA VAL A 335 -0.50 -11.31 -9.85
C VAL A 335 0.95 -11.67 -10.16
N VAL A 336 1.68 -12.24 -9.20
CA VAL A 336 3.08 -12.65 -9.40
C VAL A 336 3.18 -13.74 -10.47
N ALA A 337 2.33 -14.76 -10.45
CA ALA A 337 2.31 -15.81 -11.46
C ALA A 337 2.08 -15.25 -12.87
N ARG A 338 1.11 -14.33 -13.02
CA ARG A 338 0.84 -13.65 -14.29
C ARG A 338 2.04 -12.87 -14.80
N GLU A 339 2.68 -12.08 -13.93
CA GLU A 339 3.76 -11.17 -14.31
C GLU A 339 5.12 -11.88 -14.46
N LEU A 340 5.30 -13.06 -13.89
CA LEU A 340 6.49 -13.89 -14.10
C LEU A 340 6.44 -14.71 -15.40
N SER A 341 5.30 -14.71 -16.10
CA SER A 341 5.17 -15.43 -17.39
C SER A 341 6.28 -15.05 -18.36
N GLY A 342 6.96 -16.06 -18.91
CA GLY A 342 8.12 -15.92 -19.80
C GLY A 342 9.44 -15.54 -19.10
N TRP A 343 9.46 -15.41 -17.79
CA TRP A 343 10.67 -15.22 -16.98
C TRP A 343 11.01 -16.43 -16.11
N VAL A 344 9.99 -17.10 -15.64
CA VAL A 344 10.07 -18.35 -14.89
C VAL A 344 9.19 -19.38 -15.58
N ASN A 345 9.66 -20.64 -15.74
CA ASN A 345 8.93 -21.74 -16.37
C ASN A 345 8.08 -22.47 -15.33
#